data_4ecf2d9d6f6980de24c95575abb307cf
#
_entry.id   4ecf2d9d6f6980de24c95575abb307cf
#
_cell.length_a   1.000
_cell.length_b   1.000
_cell.length_c   1.000
_cell.angle_alpha   90.00
_cell.angle_beta   90.00
_cell.angle_gamma   90.00
#
_symmetry.space_group_name_H-M   'P 1'
#
loop_
_entity.id
_entity.type
_entity.pdbx_description
1 polymer ?
#
loop_
_entity_poly.entity_id
_entity_poly.type
_entity_poly.pdbx_seq_one_letter_code
_entity_poly.pdbx_strand_id
1 'polypeptide(L)'
;MISYGQTDIGQVRKVNQDSIFLSDAPVGKLSNLFLVADGMGGHKAGDFASRFVVQTMSELSGESKLNEPVSILLRSIERTNELLYDESIHNADREGMGSTLVAATIEGSTMYVANVGDSRLYLLRESLEQITRDHSLVEEMVARGQILRDSESYKNQKNIITRAIGIRPAVRPDVFEIQLEECDCILICSDGLTNMIDDAGISRILKTTDTLQEKTEKLIRLANENGGKDNIAVILIEPQISEVKI
;
A
#
# COMPACT_ATOMS: atom_id res chain seq x y z
N MET A 1 13.94 0.49 -14.47
CA MET A 1 13.26 0.48 -13.18
C MET A 1 13.85 -0.63 -12.33
N ILE A 2 14.02 -0.42 -11.05
CA ILE A 2 14.49 -1.42 -10.09
C ILE A 2 13.57 -1.32 -8.89
N SER A 3 13.09 -2.46 -8.39
CA SER A 3 12.31 -2.52 -7.17
C SER A 3 12.80 -3.61 -6.22
N TYR A 4 12.50 -3.45 -4.95
CA TYR A 4 12.71 -4.46 -3.92
C TYR A 4 11.59 -4.37 -2.89
N GLY A 5 11.09 -5.50 -2.44
CA GLY A 5 10.03 -5.55 -1.45
C GLY A 5 10.22 -6.70 -0.47
N GLN A 6 9.77 -6.47 0.76
CA GLN A 6 9.84 -7.45 1.84
C GLN A 6 8.70 -7.25 2.82
N THR A 7 8.23 -8.34 3.42
CA THR A 7 7.34 -8.30 4.58
C THR A 7 8.00 -8.93 5.79
N ASP A 8 7.60 -8.48 6.98
CA ASP A 8 8.05 -9.01 8.26
C ASP A 8 6.87 -9.15 9.22
N ILE A 9 6.92 -10.18 10.07
CA ILE A 9 5.83 -10.46 11.02
C ILE A 9 5.77 -9.45 12.19
N GLY A 10 6.84 -8.69 12.39
CA GLY A 10 7.00 -7.85 13.58
C GLY A 10 7.43 -8.63 14.82
N GLN A 11 7.39 -7.97 15.99
CA GLN A 11 7.83 -8.57 17.27
C GLN A 11 6.66 -9.08 18.11
N VAL A 12 5.43 -8.65 17.83
CA VAL A 12 4.25 -8.92 18.68
C VAL A 12 3.25 -9.88 18.03
N ARG A 13 3.07 -9.79 16.73
CA ARG A 13 2.12 -10.62 15.98
C ARG A 13 2.61 -12.05 15.87
N LYS A 14 1.68 -12.99 15.69
CA LYS A 14 1.97 -14.43 15.52
C LYS A 14 1.77 -14.90 14.08
N VAL A 15 1.09 -14.10 13.27
CA VAL A 15 0.80 -14.38 11.87
C VAL A 15 1.11 -13.11 11.09
N ASN A 16 1.71 -13.25 9.93
CA ASN A 16 1.87 -12.13 9.01
C ASN A 16 0.59 -12.04 8.15
N GLN A 17 -0.12 -10.91 8.29
CA GLN A 17 -1.35 -10.62 7.55
C GLN A 17 -1.10 -9.58 6.43
N ASP A 18 0.15 -9.12 6.29
CA ASP A 18 0.58 -8.29 5.17
C ASP A 18 0.98 -9.13 3.97
N SER A 19 0.63 -8.67 2.78
CA SER A 19 1.02 -9.29 1.52
C SER A 19 1.48 -8.24 0.52
N ILE A 20 2.47 -8.61 -0.29
CA ILE A 20 2.98 -7.75 -1.36
C ILE A 20 3.03 -8.49 -2.69
N PHE A 21 2.95 -7.75 -3.77
CA PHE A 21 3.30 -8.18 -5.12
C PHE A 21 4.12 -7.08 -5.79
N LEU A 22 5.18 -7.46 -6.46
CA LEU A 22 5.98 -6.53 -7.24
C LEU A 22 6.44 -7.20 -8.54
N SER A 23 6.31 -6.48 -9.64
CA SER A 23 6.78 -6.89 -10.95
C SER A 23 7.30 -5.69 -11.72
N ASP A 24 8.61 -5.65 -11.98
CA ASP A 24 9.23 -4.67 -12.87
C ASP A 24 8.93 -4.97 -14.34
N ALA A 25 8.48 -6.20 -14.64
CA ALA A 25 8.05 -6.65 -15.95
C ALA A 25 6.55 -6.41 -16.18
N PRO A 26 6.10 -6.35 -17.45
CA PRO A 26 4.69 -6.13 -17.75
C PRO A 26 3.74 -7.17 -17.12
N VAL A 27 2.61 -6.69 -16.58
CA VAL A 27 1.49 -7.48 -16.10
C VAL A 27 0.28 -7.19 -16.99
N GLY A 28 0.06 -8.06 -17.96
CA GLY A 28 -0.92 -7.83 -19.01
C GLY A 28 -0.59 -6.59 -19.85
N LYS A 29 -1.38 -5.54 -19.74
CA LYS A 29 -1.18 -4.26 -20.43
C LYS A 29 -0.54 -3.17 -19.56
N LEU A 30 -0.36 -3.42 -18.27
CA LEU A 30 0.42 -2.56 -17.40
C LEU A 30 1.91 -2.83 -17.61
N SER A 31 2.74 -1.79 -17.70
CA SER A 31 4.19 -1.93 -17.87
C SER A 31 4.89 -2.55 -16.66
N ASN A 32 4.25 -2.50 -15.52
CA ASN A 32 4.68 -3.03 -14.23
C ASN A 32 3.51 -3.02 -13.25
N LEU A 33 3.65 -3.64 -12.06
CA LEU A 33 2.61 -3.59 -11.02
C LEU A 33 3.23 -3.80 -9.64
N PHE A 34 2.83 -2.95 -8.69
CA PHE A 34 3.25 -2.97 -7.29
C PHE A 34 2.03 -2.92 -6.40
N LEU A 35 1.90 -3.89 -5.47
CA LEU A 35 0.77 -4.01 -4.57
C LEU A 35 1.26 -4.22 -3.15
N VAL A 36 0.68 -3.47 -2.20
CA VAL A 36 0.78 -3.71 -0.76
C VAL A 36 -0.64 -3.85 -0.22
N ALA A 37 -0.88 -4.89 0.56
CA ALA A 37 -2.16 -5.18 1.18
C ALA A 37 -1.94 -5.60 2.64
N ASP A 38 -2.64 -4.94 3.56
CA ASP A 38 -2.68 -5.25 4.98
C ASP A 38 -4.04 -5.87 5.30
N GLY A 39 -4.02 -7.12 5.71
CA GLY A 39 -5.21 -7.92 5.92
C GLY A 39 -5.76 -7.79 7.33
N MET A 40 -7.04 -7.52 7.42
CA MET A 40 -7.76 -7.43 8.68
C MET A 40 -8.80 -8.54 8.83
N GLY A 41 -8.98 -8.98 10.06
CA GLY A 41 -9.94 -10.01 10.42
C GLY A 41 -9.44 -10.87 11.59
N GLY A 42 -10.32 -11.69 12.17
CA GLY A 42 -9.92 -12.57 13.27
C GLY A 42 -8.90 -13.63 12.82
N HIS A 43 -7.91 -13.92 13.66
CA HIS A 43 -6.88 -14.98 13.56
C HIS A 43 -6.29 -15.28 12.16
N LYS A 44 -7.00 -15.98 11.27
CA LYS A 44 -6.51 -16.39 9.94
C LYS A 44 -7.20 -15.68 8.78
N ALA A 45 -8.23 -14.91 9.06
CA ALA A 45 -9.02 -14.27 8.03
C ALA A 45 -8.26 -13.11 7.36
N GLY A 46 -7.47 -12.33 8.12
CA GLY A 46 -6.65 -11.25 7.58
C GLY A 46 -5.54 -11.74 6.64
N ASP A 47 -4.80 -12.79 7.02
CA ASP A 47 -3.79 -13.41 6.17
C ASP A 47 -4.39 -13.93 4.84
N PHE A 48 -5.57 -14.55 4.90
CA PHE A 48 -6.29 -14.93 3.70
C PHE A 48 -6.69 -13.70 2.87
N ALA A 49 -7.24 -12.66 3.51
CA ALA A 49 -7.75 -11.48 2.81
C ALA A 49 -6.66 -10.75 2.02
N SER A 50 -5.51 -10.45 2.65
CA SER A 50 -4.42 -9.75 1.98
C SER A 50 -3.82 -10.56 0.82
N ARG A 51 -3.59 -11.87 1.01
CA ARG A 51 -3.11 -12.75 -0.06
C ARG A 51 -4.11 -12.85 -1.20
N PHE A 52 -5.39 -13.00 -0.89
CA PHE A 52 -6.46 -13.04 -1.87
C PHE A 52 -6.49 -11.73 -2.70
N VAL A 53 -6.41 -10.58 -2.03
CA VAL A 53 -6.40 -9.27 -2.69
C VAL A 53 -5.22 -9.17 -3.65
N VAL A 54 -4.00 -9.45 -3.18
CA VAL A 54 -2.78 -9.32 -4.00
C VAL A 54 -2.80 -10.28 -5.19
N GLN A 55 -3.20 -11.54 -4.97
CA GLN A 55 -3.28 -12.54 -6.04
C GLN A 55 -4.35 -12.15 -7.07
N THR A 56 -5.58 -11.89 -6.62
CA THR A 56 -6.71 -11.57 -7.52
C THR A 56 -6.44 -10.28 -8.30
N MET A 57 -5.86 -9.25 -7.66
CA MET A 57 -5.46 -8.01 -8.32
C MET A 57 -4.44 -8.25 -9.43
N SER A 58 -3.42 -9.07 -9.17
CA SER A 58 -2.39 -9.37 -10.18
C SER A 58 -2.96 -10.16 -11.36
N GLU A 59 -3.82 -11.16 -11.10
CA GLU A 59 -4.48 -11.98 -12.12
C GLU A 59 -5.41 -11.13 -12.99
N LEU A 60 -6.34 -10.37 -12.37
CA LEU A 60 -7.31 -9.54 -13.10
C LEU A 60 -6.65 -8.42 -13.90
N SER A 61 -5.58 -7.82 -13.36
CA SER A 61 -4.80 -6.81 -14.10
C SER A 61 -4.09 -7.45 -15.31
N GLY A 62 -3.54 -8.65 -15.13
CA GLY A 62 -2.87 -9.41 -16.19
C GLY A 62 -3.80 -9.83 -17.32
N GLU A 63 -5.06 -10.16 -17.01
CA GLU A 63 -6.08 -10.60 -17.97
C GLU A 63 -6.89 -9.46 -18.59
N SER A 64 -6.70 -8.21 -18.11
CA SER A 64 -7.49 -7.06 -18.53
C SER A 64 -7.39 -6.78 -20.02
N LYS A 65 -8.53 -6.49 -20.66
CA LYS A 65 -8.61 -6.05 -22.05
C LYS A 65 -8.62 -4.52 -22.20
N LEU A 66 -8.70 -3.79 -21.08
CA LEU A 66 -8.61 -2.33 -21.06
C LEU A 66 -7.20 -1.88 -21.42
N ASN A 67 -7.05 -0.64 -21.89
CA ASN A 67 -5.75 -0.11 -22.27
C ASN A 67 -5.24 0.96 -21.28
N GLU A 68 -6.16 1.69 -20.65
CA GLU A 68 -5.82 2.78 -19.74
C GLU A 68 -5.44 2.25 -18.35
N PRO A 69 -4.25 2.55 -17.82
CA PRO A 69 -3.76 2.03 -16.54
C PRO A 69 -4.75 2.24 -15.39
N VAL A 70 -5.31 3.44 -15.25
CA VAL A 70 -6.29 3.75 -14.20
C VAL A 70 -7.53 2.86 -14.33
N SER A 71 -8.03 2.67 -15.55
CA SER A 71 -9.20 1.84 -15.81
C SER A 71 -8.96 0.36 -15.47
N ILE A 72 -7.74 -0.13 -15.73
CA ILE A 72 -7.31 -1.49 -15.36
C ILE A 72 -7.32 -1.64 -13.84
N LEU A 73 -6.63 -0.72 -13.12
CA LEU A 73 -6.57 -0.75 -11.66
C LEU A 73 -7.96 -0.69 -11.02
N LEU A 74 -8.78 0.28 -11.43
CA LEU A 74 -10.13 0.46 -10.87
C LEU A 74 -11.01 -0.77 -11.09
N ARG A 75 -11.02 -1.33 -12.31
CA ARG A 75 -11.84 -2.51 -12.61
C ARG A 75 -11.36 -3.74 -11.85
N SER A 76 -10.06 -3.91 -11.71
CA SER A 76 -9.47 -5.00 -10.91
C SER A 76 -9.82 -4.85 -9.43
N ILE A 77 -9.77 -3.63 -8.88
CA ILE A 77 -10.18 -3.35 -7.50
C ILE A 77 -11.67 -3.67 -7.27
N GLU A 78 -12.54 -3.16 -8.14
CA GLU A 78 -13.98 -3.45 -8.05
C GLU A 78 -14.25 -4.94 -8.01
N ARG A 79 -13.66 -5.68 -8.95
CA ARG A 79 -13.89 -7.12 -9.04
C ARG A 79 -13.27 -7.89 -7.87
N THR A 80 -12.08 -7.50 -7.42
CA THR A 80 -11.44 -8.08 -6.22
C THR A 80 -12.30 -7.85 -4.98
N ASN A 81 -12.87 -6.64 -4.83
CA ASN A 81 -13.78 -6.33 -3.74
C ASN A 81 -15.03 -7.20 -3.74
N GLU A 82 -15.69 -7.34 -4.90
CA GLU A 82 -16.86 -8.21 -5.05
C GLU A 82 -16.54 -9.64 -4.61
N LEU A 83 -15.45 -10.21 -5.11
CA LEU A 83 -15.07 -11.60 -4.83
C LEU A 83 -14.70 -11.81 -3.35
N LEU A 84 -13.95 -10.89 -2.74
CA LEU A 84 -13.59 -10.99 -1.33
C LEU A 84 -14.81 -10.79 -0.42
N TYR A 85 -15.71 -9.87 -0.78
CA TYR A 85 -16.97 -9.67 -0.06
C TYR A 85 -17.84 -10.92 -0.10
N ASP A 86 -18.02 -11.52 -1.29
CA ASP A 86 -18.77 -12.78 -1.45
C ASP A 86 -18.17 -13.89 -0.59
N GLU A 87 -16.84 -14.02 -0.56
CA GLU A 87 -16.16 -15.00 0.27
C GLU A 87 -16.38 -14.74 1.78
N SER A 88 -16.44 -13.47 2.19
CA SER A 88 -16.64 -13.09 3.60
C SER A 88 -18.06 -13.39 4.11
N ILE A 89 -19.08 -13.29 3.26
CA ILE A 89 -20.48 -13.54 3.66
C ILE A 89 -20.90 -14.99 3.56
N HIS A 90 -20.20 -15.81 2.75
CA HIS A 90 -20.52 -17.23 2.57
C HIS A 90 -19.70 -18.17 3.44
N ASN A 91 -18.66 -17.66 4.14
CA ASN A 91 -17.80 -18.46 4.97
C ASN A 91 -17.71 -17.87 6.40
N ALA A 92 -18.34 -18.51 7.35
CA ALA A 92 -18.40 -18.05 8.75
C ALA A 92 -17.01 -17.86 9.41
N ASP A 93 -16.00 -18.64 9.00
CA ASP A 93 -14.63 -18.49 9.51
C ASP A 93 -13.92 -17.24 8.96
N ARG A 94 -14.53 -16.58 7.97
CA ARG A 94 -14.02 -15.39 7.26
C ARG A 94 -14.94 -14.19 7.37
N GLU A 95 -15.95 -14.26 8.21
CA GLU A 95 -16.91 -13.17 8.42
C GLU A 95 -16.18 -11.89 8.84
N GLY A 96 -16.48 -10.79 8.14
CA GLY A 96 -15.91 -9.49 8.43
C GLY A 96 -14.42 -9.32 8.07
N MET A 97 -13.84 -10.25 7.30
CA MET A 97 -12.48 -10.05 6.78
C MET A 97 -12.45 -8.94 5.73
N GLY A 98 -11.30 -8.31 5.62
CA GLY A 98 -11.03 -7.31 4.59
C GLY A 98 -9.53 -7.06 4.46
N SER A 99 -9.18 -6.14 3.58
CA SER A 99 -7.78 -5.73 3.42
C SER A 99 -7.68 -4.29 2.96
N THR A 100 -6.60 -3.62 3.34
CA THR A 100 -6.16 -2.41 2.62
C THR A 100 -5.63 -2.80 1.25
N LEU A 101 -5.43 -1.83 0.40
CA LEU A 101 -4.71 -1.97 -0.86
C LEU A 101 -4.11 -0.64 -1.28
N VAL A 102 -2.80 -0.63 -1.53
CA VAL A 102 -2.14 0.35 -2.40
C VAL A 102 -1.70 -0.39 -3.65
N ALA A 103 -2.16 0.07 -4.81
CA ALA A 103 -1.79 -0.44 -6.12
C ALA A 103 -1.13 0.68 -6.93
N ALA A 104 0.06 0.43 -7.48
CA ALA A 104 0.78 1.40 -8.30
C ALA A 104 1.29 0.75 -9.59
N THR A 105 1.28 1.52 -10.67
CA THR A 105 1.90 1.20 -11.96
C THR A 105 2.53 2.45 -12.56
N ILE A 106 3.63 2.29 -13.29
CA ILE A 106 4.37 3.39 -13.90
C ILE A 106 4.40 3.17 -15.41
N GLU A 107 3.92 4.19 -16.16
CA GLU A 107 3.87 4.19 -17.60
C GLU A 107 4.69 5.39 -18.12
N GLY A 108 5.83 5.11 -18.73
CA GLY A 108 6.79 6.17 -19.07
C GLY A 108 7.29 6.91 -17.83
N SER A 109 6.96 8.20 -17.71
CA SER A 109 7.27 9.04 -16.54
C SER A 109 6.06 9.33 -15.65
N THR A 110 4.92 8.66 -15.87
CA THR A 110 3.72 8.88 -15.08
C THR A 110 3.43 7.68 -14.21
N MET A 111 3.26 7.90 -12.92
CA MET A 111 2.83 6.90 -11.96
C MET A 111 1.33 7.05 -11.67
N TYR A 112 0.60 5.96 -11.78
CA TYR A 112 -0.81 5.85 -11.41
C TYR A 112 -0.93 5.03 -10.14
N VAL A 113 -1.66 5.56 -9.17
CA VAL A 113 -1.83 4.95 -7.84
C VAL A 113 -3.31 4.85 -7.53
N ALA A 114 -3.74 3.70 -7.01
CA ALA A 114 -5.06 3.52 -6.43
C ALA A 114 -4.92 3.07 -4.98
N ASN A 115 -5.65 3.73 -4.06
CA ASN A 115 -5.58 3.48 -2.63
C ASN A 115 -6.94 3.14 -2.03
N VAL A 116 -6.97 2.11 -1.17
CA VAL A 116 -8.08 1.77 -0.26
C VAL A 116 -7.49 1.39 1.09
N GLY A 117 -7.78 2.15 2.14
CA GLY A 117 -7.27 1.90 3.48
C GLY A 117 -6.26 2.94 3.94
N ASP A 118 -5.41 2.57 4.88
CA ASP A 118 -4.40 3.40 5.54
C ASP A 118 -2.95 2.93 5.29
N SER A 119 -2.76 1.93 4.44
CA SER A 119 -1.45 1.69 3.82
C SER A 119 -1.09 2.86 2.92
N ARG A 120 0.19 3.18 2.84
CA ARG A 120 0.63 4.46 2.26
C ARG A 120 1.57 4.29 1.09
N LEU A 121 1.55 5.27 0.19
CA LEU A 121 2.58 5.52 -0.81
C LEU A 121 3.19 6.89 -0.56
N TYR A 122 4.52 6.90 -0.51
CA TYR A 122 5.35 8.10 -0.41
C TYR A 122 6.22 8.27 -1.65
N LEU A 123 6.45 9.52 -2.00
CA LEU A 123 7.45 9.93 -2.98
C LEU A 123 8.57 10.69 -2.27
N LEU A 124 9.80 10.25 -2.44
CA LEU A 124 10.98 11.00 -2.05
C LEU A 124 11.61 11.62 -3.30
N ARG A 125 11.65 12.94 -3.32
CA ARG A 125 12.39 13.79 -4.27
C ARG A 125 13.33 14.67 -3.47
N GLU A 126 13.08 15.95 -3.30
CA GLU A 126 13.79 16.81 -2.35
C GLU A 126 13.38 16.53 -0.90
N SER A 127 12.10 16.29 -0.68
CA SER A 127 11.48 15.92 0.60
C SER A 127 10.64 14.65 0.46
N LEU A 128 10.37 13.98 1.56
CA LEU A 128 9.43 12.87 1.60
C LEU A 128 8.02 13.42 1.63
N GLU A 129 7.18 13.00 0.70
CA GLU A 129 5.79 13.42 0.58
C GLU A 129 4.87 12.19 0.57
N GLN A 130 3.87 12.17 1.44
CA GLN A 130 2.81 11.16 1.41
C GLN A 130 1.83 11.51 0.28
N ILE A 131 1.75 10.67 -0.73
CA ILE A 131 0.86 10.84 -1.89
C ILE A 131 -0.56 10.34 -1.58
N THR A 132 -0.67 9.16 -0.97
CA THR A 132 -1.97 8.59 -0.58
C THR A 132 -2.55 9.34 0.62
N ARG A 133 -3.87 9.21 0.81
CA ARG A 133 -4.55 9.70 2.01
C ARG A 133 -5.14 8.51 2.74
N ASP A 134 -4.90 8.46 4.05
CA ASP A 134 -5.42 7.37 4.86
C ASP A 134 -6.94 7.43 4.92
N HIS A 135 -7.60 6.33 4.63
CA HIS A 135 -9.03 6.17 4.86
C HIS A 135 -9.27 5.79 6.33
N SER A 136 -9.00 6.70 7.22
CA SER A 136 -9.18 6.53 8.67
C SER A 136 -10.18 7.54 9.24
N LEU A 137 -10.78 7.17 10.38
CA LEU A 137 -11.72 8.04 11.08
C LEU A 137 -11.09 9.39 11.43
N VAL A 138 -9.84 9.37 11.89
CA VAL A 138 -9.13 10.58 12.30
C VAL A 138 -8.85 11.52 11.13
N GLU A 139 -8.50 10.99 9.96
CA GLU A 139 -8.30 11.82 8.77
C GLU A 139 -9.61 12.45 8.28
N GLU A 140 -10.74 11.75 8.39
CA GLU A 140 -12.05 12.34 8.11
C GLU A 140 -12.40 13.45 9.12
N MET A 141 -12.08 13.26 10.41
CA MET A 141 -12.30 14.27 11.45
C MET A 141 -11.39 15.50 11.25
N VAL A 142 -10.13 15.31 10.87
CA VAL A 142 -9.21 16.42 10.51
C VAL A 142 -9.73 17.18 9.30
N ALA A 143 -10.15 16.49 8.23
CA ALA A 143 -10.70 17.12 7.04
C ALA A 143 -11.96 17.95 7.30
N ARG A 144 -12.74 17.56 8.31
CA ARG A 144 -13.92 18.32 8.79
C ARG A 144 -13.59 19.40 9.82
N GLY A 145 -12.31 19.58 10.19
CA GLY A 145 -11.88 20.55 11.20
C GLY A 145 -12.31 20.21 12.64
N GLN A 146 -12.66 18.94 12.92
CA GLN A 146 -13.13 18.50 14.23
C GLN A 146 -12.00 18.21 15.22
N ILE A 147 -10.85 17.79 14.72
CA ILE A 147 -9.62 17.56 15.50
C ILE A 147 -8.41 18.10 14.77
N LEU A 148 -7.34 18.40 15.52
CA LEU A 148 -6.05 18.72 14.92
C LEU A 148 -5.24 17.45 14.70
N ARG A 149 -4.47 17.42 13.59
CA ARG A 149 -3.49 16.38 13.33
C ARG A 149 -2.50 16.31 14.52
N ASP A 150 -2.10 15.13 14.92
CA ASP A 150 -1.20 14.86 16.05
C ASP A 150 -1.76 15.17 17.47
N SER A 151 -3.04 15.56 17.61
CA SER A 151 -3.69 15.64 18.91
C SER A 151 -3.79 14.27 19.60
N GLU A 152 -4.03 14.24 20.93
CA GLU A 152 -4.26 12.97 21.64
C GLU A 152 -5.43 12.17 21.04
N SER A 153 -6.50 12.87 20.67
CA SER A 153 -7.66 12.24 20.00
C SER A 153 -7.28 11.60 18.67
N TYR A 154 -6.38 12.23 17.90
CA TYR A 154 -5.83 11.67 16.68
C TYR A 154 -5.03 10.40 16.96
N LYS A 155 -4.07 10.45 17.90
CA LYS A 155 -3.20 9.31 18.23
C LYS A 155 -3.96 8.09 18.74
N ASN A 156 -5.04 8.29 19.50
CA ASN A 156 -5.83 7.21 20.09
C ASN A 156 -6.76 6.50 19.11
N GLN A 157 -7.07 7.10 17.96
CA GLN A 157 -8.06 6.57 17.01
C GLN A 157 -7.51 6.40 15.58
N LYS A 158 -6.21 6.59 15.37
CA LYS A 158 -5.60 6.56 14.03
C LYS A 158 -5.75 5.21 13.31
N ASN A 159 -5.88 4.11 14.06
CA ASN A 159 -6.00 2.76 13.49
C ASN A 159 -7.47 2.36 13.16
N ILE A 160 -8.43 3.30 13.22
CA ILE A 160 -9.82 3.02 12.83
C ILE A 160 -9.98 3.37 11.36
N ILE A 161 -9.90 2.37 10.50
CA ILE A 161 -10.07 2.54 9.05
C ILE A 161 -11.56 2.62 8.67
N THR A 162 -11.85 3.43 7.67
CA THR A 162 -13.22 3.68 7.18
C THR A 162 -13.52 3.01 5.84
N ARG A 163 -12.48 2.59 5.11
CA ARG A 163 -12.61 1.86 3.84
C ARG A 163 -11.62 0.71 3.77
N ALA A 164 -12.10 -0.45 3.31
CA ALA A 164 -11.29 -1.64 3.04
C ALA A 164 -11.93 -2.46 1.93
N ILE A 165 -11.12 -3.24 1.23
CA ILE A 165 -11.54 -4.25 0.26
C ILE A 165 -12.26 -5.39 1.01
N GLY A 166 -13.41 -5.85 0.51
CA GLY A 166 -14.13 -7.00 1.03
C GLY A 166 -15.08 -6.74 2.20
N ILE A 167 -15.12 -5.51 2.77
CA ILE A 167 -16.01 -5.18 3.90
C ILE A 167 -17.41 -4.78 3.46
N ARG A 168 -17.56 -4.25 2.25
CA ARG A 168 -18.84 -3.78 1.70
C ARG A 168 -19.02 -4.29 0.27
N PRO A 169 -20.28 -4.39 -0.25
CA PRO A 169 -20.54 -4.83 -1.61
C PRO A 169 -19.82 -3.99 -2.67
N ALA A 170 -19.57 -2.72 -2.38
CA ALA A 170 -18.85 -1.81 -3.26
C ALA A 170 -17.81 -1.02 -2.49
N VAL A 171 -16.68 -0.74 -3.14
CA VAL A 171 -15.58 0.08 -2.61
C VAL A 171 -15.27 1.21 -3.59
N ARG A 172 -14.86 2.35 -3.07
CA ARG A 172 -14.41 3.49 -3.87
C ARG A 172 -12.95 3.78 -3.54
N PRO A 173 -12.00 3.43 -4.42
CA PRO A 173 -10.61 3.80 -4.25
C PRO A 173 -10.39 5.29 -4.51
N ASP A 174 -9.40 5.87 -3.87
CA ASP A 174 -8.84 7.17 -4.28
C ASP A 174 -7.77 6.91 -5.33
N VAL A 175 -7.67 7.77 -6.35
CA VAL A 175 -6.72 7.65 -7.47
C VAL A 175 -5.85 8.88 -7.54
N PHE A 176 -4.55 8.65 -7.78
CA PHE A 176 -3.54 9.70 -7.93
C PHE A 176 -2.76 9.47 -9.22
N GLU A 177 -2.41 10.56 -9.89
CA GLU A 177 -1.53 10.58 -11.05
C GLU A 177 -0.36 11.52 -10.74
N ILE A 178 0.85 10.99 -10.81
CA ILE A 178 2.07 11.70 -10.41
C ILE A 178 3.07 11.67 -11.55
N GLN A 179 3.54 12.84 -11.94
CA GLN A 179 4.67 12.95 -12.86
C GLN A 179 5.96 12.71 -12.09
N LEU A 180 6.67 11.65 -12.47
CA LEU A 180 7.95 11.27 -11.89
C LEU A 180 9.10 12.00 -12.55
N GLU A 181 10.18 12.19 -11.79
CA GLU A 181 11.44 12.82 -12.24
C GLU A 181 12.60 11.84 -12.03
N GLU A 182 13.75 12.20 -12.61
CA GLU A 182 14.98 11.44 -12.38
C GLU A 182 15.37 11.46 -10.89
N CYS A 183 15.84 10.34 -10.38
CA CYS A 183 16.21 10.14 -8.98
C CYS A 183 15.06 10.12 -7.96
N ASP A 184 13.82 10.11 -8.40
CA ASP A 184 12.70 9.84 -7.49
C ASP A 184 12.85 8.45 -6.85
N CYS A 185 12.47 8.34 -5.57
CA CYS A 185 12.35 7.08 -4.88
C CYS A 185 10.93 6.95 -4.31
N ILE A 186 10.28 5.83 -4.59
CA ILE A 186 8.91 5.55 -4.18
C ILE A 186 8.95 4.51 -3.07
N LEU A 187 8.21 4.76 -1.98
CA LEU A 187 7.98 3.81 -0.91
C LEU A 187 6.49 3.48 -0.86
N ILE A 188 6.16 2.19 -0.88
CA ILE A 188 4.81 1.70 -0.55
C ILE A 188 4.93 0.84 0.71
N CYS A 189 4.08 1.07 1.70
CA CYS A 189 4.18 0.35 2.97
C CYS A 189 2.82 0.19 3.67
N SER A 190 2.72 -0.81 4.54
CA SER A 190 1.64 -0.94 5.53
C SER A 190 1.85 0.01 6.71
N ASP A 191 0.83 0.15 7.55
CA ASP A 191 0.83 1.01 8.73
C ASP A 191 1.82 0.54 9.81
N GLY A 192 2.18 -0.75 9.81
CA GLY A 192 3.21 -1.29 10.71
C GLY A 192 4.58 -0.64 10.57
N LEU A 193 4.91 -0.08 9.41
CA LEU A 193 6.09 0.75 9.23
C LEU A 193 5.89 2.14 9.85
N THR A 194 4.84 2.85 9.43
CA THR A 194 4.62 4.27 9.77
C THR A 194 4.11 4.50 11.18
N ASN A 195 3.61 3.44 11.83
CA ASN A 195 3.30 3.45 13.25
C ASN A 195 4.55 3.36 14.12
N MET A 196 5.68 2.86 13.58
CA MET A 196 6.93 2.66 14.31
C MET A 196 8.01 3.66 13.94
N ILE A 197 7.98 4.24 12.74
CA ILE A 197 8.98 5.20 12.26
C ILE A 197 8.25 6.45 11.73
N ASP A 198 8.69 7.62 12.14
CA ASP A 198 8.18 8.89 11.62
C ASP A 198 8.76 9.20 10.22
N ASP A 199 8.12 10.14 9.52
CA ASP A 199 8.53 10.52 8.17
C ASP A 199 9.99 11.00 8.11
N ALA A 200 10.50 11.64 9.16
CA ALA A 200 11.90 12.07 9.24
C ALA A 200 12.87 10.88 9.31
N GLY A 201 12.51 9.84 10.05
CA GLY A 201 13.26 8.59 10.13
C GLY A 201 13.27 7.83 8.80
N ILE A 202 12.10 7.73 8.16
CA ILE A 202 11.96 7.13 6.83
C ILE A 202 12.81 7.89 5.81
N SER A 203 12.64 9.21 5.72
CA SER A 203 13.41 10.07 4.80
C SER A 203 14.91 9.92 4.97
N ARG A 204 15.40 9.82 6.21
CA ARG A 204 16.82 9.64 6.51
C ARG A 204 17.37 8.34 5.93
N ILE A 205 16.63 7.25 6.03
CA ILE A 205 17.04 5.94 5.47
C ILE A 205 17.01 5.98 3.95
N LEU A 206 15.94 6.51 3.36
CA LEU A 206 15.79 6.55 1.91
C LEU A 206 16.86 7.43 1.22
N LYS A 207 17.36 8.47 1.89
CA LYS A 207 18.42 9.37 1.37
C LYS A 207 19.85 8.80 1.44
N THR A 208 20.03 7.62 2.02
CA THR A 208 21.35 6.97 2.01
C THR A 208 21.71 6.46 0.62
N THR A 209 23.00 6.18 0.39
CA THR A 209 23.50 5.58 -0.87
C THR A 209 23.40 4.06 -0.90
N ASP A 210 22.71 3.46 0.08
CA ASP A 210 22.51 2.02 0.16
C ASP A 210 21.63 1.53 -1.00
N THR A 211 21.71 0.23 -1.31
CA THR A 211 20.80 -0.42 -2.25
C THR A 211 19.35 -0.43 -1.73
N LEU A 212 18.37 -0.60 -2.62
CA LEU A 212 16.96 -0.73 -2.21
C LEU A 212 16.74 -1.86 -1.21
N GLN A 213 17.45 -2.97 -1.36
CA GLN A 213 17.41 -4.07 -0.41
C GLN A 213 17.89 -3.62 0.98
N GLU A 214 19.06 -3.01 1.07
CA GLU A 214 19.62 -2.55 2.34
C GLU A 214 18.75 -1.48 3.02
N LYS A 215 18.17 -0.56 2.23
CA LYS A 215 17.21 0.45 2.72
C LYS A 215 15.97 -0.23 3.28
N THR A 216 15.38 -1.20 2.57
CA THR A 216 14.21 -1.96 3.02
C THR A 216 14.50 -2.73 4.32
N GLU A 217 15.62 -3.44 4.38
CA GLU A 217 16.04 -4.17 5.58
C GLU A 217 16.28 -3.23 6.77
N LYS A 218 16.83 -2.03 6.53
CA LYS A 218 17.01 -1.00 7.57
C LYS A 218 15.68 -0.46 8.08
N LEU A 219 14.71 -0.20 7.19
CA LEU A 219 13.37 0.25 7.56
C LEU A 219 12.67 -0.80 8.44
N ILE A 220 12.65 -2.06 8.02
CA ILE A 220 12.02 -3.15 8.76
C ILE A 220 12.71 -3.36 10.12
N ARG A 221 14.04 -3.37 10.15
CA ARG A 221 14.80 -3.51 11.40
C ARG A 221 14.50 -2.38 12.37
N LEU A 222 14.52 -1.12 11.91
CA LEU A 222 14.23 0.03 12.78
C LEU A 222 12.78 -0.01 13.30
N ALA A 223 11.82 -0.42 12.47
CA ALA A 223 10.44 -0.59 12.92
C ALA A 223 10.32 -1.66 14.01
N ASN A 224 11.05 -2.77 13.87
CA ASN A 224 11.13 -3.83 14.87
C ASN A 224 11.84 -3.37 16.16
N GLU A 225 12.93 -2.63 16.07
CA GLU A 225 13.64 -2.05 17.22
C GLU A 225 12.76 -1.05 17.99
N ASN A 226 11.88 -0.32 17.30
CA ASN A 226 10.90 0.58 17.88
C ASN A 226 9.65 -0.13 18.46
N GLY A 227 9.66 -1.46 18.45
CA GLY A 227 8.65 -2.28 19.10
C GLY A 227 7.96 -3.30 18.21
N GLY A 228 7.98 -3.13 16.87
CA GLY A 228 7.45 -4.10 15.91
C GLY A 228 6.02 -4.57 16.25
N LYS A 229 5.12 -3.64 16.57
CA LYS A 229 3.79 -3.94 17.14
C LYS A 229 2.84 -4.59 16.15
N ASP A 230 3.12 -4.41 14.85
CA ASP A 230 2.33 -4.97 13.76
C ASP A 230 3.19 -5.65 12.70
N ASN A 231 2.53 -6.30 11.73
CA ASN A 231 3.16 -6.77 10.51
C ASN A 231 3.67 -5.57 9.71
N ILE A 232 4.75 -5.74 8.96
CA ILE A 232 5.42 -4.67 8.24
C ILE A 232 5.58 -5.11 6.80
N ALA A 233 5.01 -4.37 5.86
CA ALA A 233 5.25 -4.52 4.43
C ALA A 233 5.92 -3.27 3.87
N VAL A 234 6.92 -3.47 3.03
CA VAL A 234 7.69 -2.40 2.37
C VAL A 234 7.98 -2.80 0.94
N ILE A 235 7.71 -1.90 -0.02
CA ILE A 235 8.23 -1.95 -1.38
C ILE A 235 8.94 -0.63 -1.64
N LEU A 236 10.17 -0.68 -2.12
CA LEU A 236 10.92 0.47 -2.64
C LEU A 236 11.08 0.34 -4.14
N ILE A 237 10.92 1.46 -4.86
CA ILE A 237 11.02 1.53 -6.32
C ILE A 237 11.86 2.75 -6.70
N GLU A 238 12.86 2.53 -7.56
CA GLU A 238 13.61 3.60 -8.26
C GLU A 238 13.20 3.54 -9.75
N PRO A 239 12.34 4.47 -10.20
CA PRO A 239 11.97 4.55 -11.60
C PRO A 239 13.18 5.04 -12.40
N GLN A 240 13.59 4.26 -13.43
CA GLN A 240 14.62 4.72 -14.37
C GLN A 240 13.94 5.56 -15.45
N ILE A 241 13.78 6.83 -15.18
CA ILE A 241 13.23 7.78 -16.15
C ILE A 241 14.38 8.29 -17.00
N SER A 242 14.41 7.88 -18.28
CA SER A 242 15.33 8.45 -19.24
C SER A 242 14.76 9.79 -19.70
N GLU A 243 15.49 10.88 -19.54
CA GLU A 243 15.15 12.12 -20.26
C GLU A 243 15.04 11.79 -21.76
N VAL A 244 13.85 11.89 -22.31
CA VAL A 244 13.71 12.00 -23.76
C VAL A 244 14.29 13.37 -24.13
N LYS A 245 15.54 13.42 -24.50
CA LYS A 245 16.11 14.64 -25.13
C LYS A 245 15.32 14.89 -26.40
N ILE A 246 14.43 15.88 -26.35
CA ILE A 246 13.71 16.46 -27.50
C ILE A 246 14.72 17.20 -28.36
#